data_e0068451f2e5612c67e346464d0b14eb
#
_entry.id   e0068451f2e5612c67e346464d0b14eb
#
_cell.length_a   1.000
_cell.length_b   1.000
_cell.length_c   1.000
_cell.angle_alpha   90.00
_cell.angle_beta   90.00
_cell.angle_gamma   90.00
#
_symmetry.space_group_name_H-M   'P 1'
#
loop_
_entity.id
_entity.type
_entity.pdbx_description
1 polymer ?
#
loop_
_entity_poly.entity_id
_entity_poly.type
_entity_poly.pdbx_seq_one_letter_code
_entity_poly.pdbx_strand_id
1 'polypeptide(L)'
;MRNILIFAAVMIGLGTFMAQMADKMSAASATSAARTTVTVAAAEPAGGRSLNIPRDGRGHFQTEGRIDGQRIGFMVDTGASVVALNETSAARFGLRPVPGDYTSRVTTANGTIKAARARIAMLEVGGLTVRDVDALVLPDEALSENLLGLSFLSKLKRFEYANGKLLLEQ
;
A
#
# COMPACT_ATOMS: atom_id res chain seq x y z
N MET A 1 -3.72 -14.77 -53.12
CA MET A 1 -4.42 -15.92 -52.53
C MET A 1 -3.50 -16.80 -51.67
N ARG A 2 -2.19 -16.95 -52.02
CA ARG A 2 -1.25 -17.82 -51.26
C ARG A 2 -1.01 -17.35 -49.81
N ASN A 3 -0.99 -16.03 -49.56
CA ASN A 3 -0.75 -15.47 -48.22
C ASN A 3 -1.94 -15.61 -47.24
N ILE A 4 -3.18 -15.68 -47.78
CA ILE A 4 -4.40 -15.88 -46.96
C ILE A 4 -4.47 -17.33 -46.45
N LEU A 5 -4.04 -18.30 -47.24
CA LEU A 5 -4.00 -19.72 -46.83
C LEU A 5 -2.95 -19.95 -45.73
N ILE A 6 -1.79 -19.29 -45.81
CA ILE A 6 -0.77 -19.37 -44.77
C ILE A 6 -1.26 -18.76 -43.47
N PHE A 7 -1.96 -17.63 -43.53
CA PHE A 7 -2.51 -16.95 -42.34
C PHE A 7 -3.61 -17.81 -41.66
N ALA A 8 -4.48 -18.45 -42.44
CA ALA A 8 -5.49 -19.36 -41.93
C ALA A 8 -4.87 -20.59 -41.25
N ALA A 9 -3.82 -21.18 -41.80
CA ALA A 9 -3.13 -22.32 -41.21
C ALA A 9 -2.44 -21.97 -39.88
N VAL A 10 -1.85 -20.79 -39.76
CA VAL A 10 -1.20 -20.31 -38.52
C VAL A 10 -2.25 -20.07 -37.41
N MET A 11 -3.41 -19.50 -37.75
CA MET A 11 -4.49 -19.26 -36.77
C MET A 11 -5.13 -20.54 -36.28
N ILE A 12 -5.28 -21.57 -37.12
CA ILE A 12 -5.80 -22.89 -36.72
C ILE A 12 -4.77 -23.58 -35.79
N GLY A 13 -3.49 -23.52 -36.13
CA GLY A 13 -2.41 -24.08 -35.29
C GLY A 13 -2.33 -23.44 -33.91
N LEU A 14 -2.53 -22.10 -33.81
CA LEU A 14 -2.53 -21.38 -32.56
C LEU A 14 -3.75 -21.73 -31.68
N GLY A 15 -4.93 -21.89 -32.30
CA GLY A 15 -6.16 -22.26 -31.60
C GLY A 15 -6.09 -23.68 -31.00
N THR A 16 -5.54 -24.64 -31.70
CA THR A 16 -5.37 -26.02 -31.18
C THR A 16 -4.32 -26.12 -30.08
N PHE A 17 -3.25 -25.31 -30.16
CA PHE A 17 -2.24 -25.24 -29.09
C PHE A 17 -2.78 -24.65 -27.79
N MET A 18 -3.59 -23.60 -27.88
CA MET A 18 -4.25 -22.98 -26.70
C MET A 18 -5.26 -23.95 -26.06
N ALA A 19 -6.03 -24.69 -26.83
CA ALA A 19 -6.99 -25.69 -26.32
C ALA A 19 -6.27 -26.82 -25.55
N GLN A 20 -5.16 -27.33 -26.07
CA GLN A 20 -4.37 -28.38 -25.41
C GLN A 20 -3.69 -27.91 -24.12
N MET A 21 -3.30 -26.59 -24.02
CA MET A 21 -2.80 -26.02 -22.79
C MET A 21 -3.89 -25.89 -21.73
N ALA A 22 -5.11 -25.52 -22.10
CA ALA A 22 -6.24 -25.42 -21.18
C ALA A 22 -6.60 -26.80 -20.59
N ASP A 23 -6.63 -27.88 -21.42
CA ASP A 23 -6.90 -29.25 -20.97
C ASP A 23 -5.82 -29.78 -20.00
N LYS A 24 -4.54 -29.46 -20.22
CA LYS A 24 -3.46 -29.85 -19.32
C LYS A 24 -3.54 -29.13 -17.97
N MET A 25 -3.96 -27.88 -17.94
CA MET A 25 -4.17 -27.14 -16.69
C MET A 25 -5.39 -27.65 -15.92
N SER A 26 -6.47 -28.03 -16.61
CA SER A 26 -7.66 -28.63 -15.98
C SER A 26 -7.40 -30.03 -15.42
N ALA A 27 -6.62 -30.85 -16.10
CA ALA A 27 -6.24 -32.19 -15.65
C ALA A 27 -5.33 -32.15 -14.42
N ALA A 28 -4.45 -31.16 -14.31
CA ALA A 28 -3.59 -30.97 -13.13
C ALA A 28 -4.40 -30.55 -11.88
N SER A 29 -5.52 -29.85 -12.05
CA SER A 29 -6.41 -29.46 -10.96
C SER A 29 -7.28 -30.61 -10.44
N ALA A 30 -7.59 -31.61 -11.26
CA ALA A 30 -8.47 -32.75 -10.89
C ALA A 30 -7.74 -33.81 -10.05
N THR A 31 -6.42 -33.94 -10.15
CA THR A 31 -5.64 -34.95 -9.42
C THR A 31 -5.28 -34.53 -7.98
N SER A 32 -5.55 -33.29 -7.61
CA SER A 32 -5.26 -32.77 -6.25
C SER A 32 -6.43 -32.92 -5.26
N ALA A 33 -7.57 -33.50 -5.66
CA ALA A 33 -8.77 -33.58 -4.81
C ALA A 33 -8.87 -34.83 -3.92
N ALA A 34 -7.82 -35.65 -3.82
CA ALA A 34 -7.78 -36.80 -2.94
C ALA A 34 -6.54 -36.80 -2.05
N ARG A 35 -6.45 -35.83 -1.20
CA ARG A 35 -5.49 -35.89 -0.09
C ARG A 35 -6.09 -35.29 1.17
N THR A 36 -6.53 -36.18 2.07
CA THR A 36 -6.57 -36.07 3.52
C THR A 36 -6.70 -34.65 4.08
N THR A 37 -7.87 -34.33 4.58
CA THR A 37 -8.07 -33.21 5.51
C THR A 37 -7.20 -33.40 6.75
N VAL A 38 -5.94 -33.05 6.67
CA VAL A 38 -5.21 -32.60 7.85
C VAL A 38 -5.71 -31.18 8.07
N THR A 39 -6.58 -30.99 9.04
CA THR A 39 -6.84 -29.70 9.65
C THR A 39 -5.50 -29.21 10.22
N VAL A 40 -4.71 -28.54 9.39
CA VAL A 40 -3.69 -27.64 9.92
C VAL A 40 -4.51 -26.50 10.52
N ALA A 41 -4.72 -26.57 11.83
CA ALA A 41 -5.05 -25.39 12.60
C ALA A 41 -4.08 -24.33 12.11
N ALA A 42 -4.60 -23.28 11.48
CA ALA A 42 -3.81 -22.11 11.19
C ALA A 42 -3.18 -21.71 12.53
N ALA A 43 -1.89 -21.95 12.67
CA ALA A 43 -1.13 -21.42 13.77
C ALA A 43 -1.34 -19.91 13.68
N GLU A 44 -2.09 -19.35 14.62
CA GLU A 44 -2.10 -17.91 14.83
C GLU A 44 -0.64 -17.51 14.98
N PRO A 45 -0.17 -16.52 14.19
CA PRO A 45 1.23 -16.11 14.31
C PRO A 45 1.45 -15.63 15.74
N ALA A 46 2.30 -16.32 16.45
CA ALA A 46 2.69 -16.04 17.82
C ALA A 46 3.10 -14.56 17.91
N GLY A 47 2.25 -13.73 18.54
CA GLY A 47 2.64 -12.48 19.17
C GLY A 47 2.88 -11.25 18.31
N GLY A 48 2.68 -11.25 16.99
CA GLY A 48 2.79 -10.07 16.13
C GLY A 48 1.47 -9.29 16.09
N ARG A 49 1.55 -7.95 16.21
CA ARG A 49 0.39 -7.09 15.94
C ARG A 49 0.20 -6.99 14.44
N SER A 50 -1.03 -7.15 13.97
CA SER A 50 -1.37 -7.02 12.55
C SER A 50 -2.59 -6.13 12.36
N LEU A 51 -2.62 -5.39 11.26
CA LEU A 51 -3.72 -4.55 10.86
C LEU A 51 -4.07 -4.85 9.39
N ASN A 52 -5.35 -5.13 9.13
CA ASN A 52 -5.87 -5.26 7.78
C ASN A 52 -6.70 -4.02 7.42
N ILE A 53 -6.29 -3.30 6.39
CA ILE A 53 -6.97 -2.11 5.90
C ILE A 53 -7.69 -2.47 4.61
N PRO A 54 -9.04 -2.43 4.57
CA PRO A 54 -9.77 -2.69 3.34
C PRO A 54 -9.61 -1.51 2.37
N ARG A 55 -9.76 -1.79 1.08
CA ARG A 55 -9.82 -0.76 0.05
C ARG A 55 -11.16 -0.01 0.15
N ASP A 56 -11.12 1.32 0.05
CA ASP A 56 -12.32 2.15 -0.01
C ASP A 56 -12.98 2.11 -1.42
N GLY A 57 -14.14 2.74 -1.58
CA GLY A 57 -14.87 2.80 -2.85
C GLY A 57 -14.14 3.52 -3.99
N ARG A 58 -13.09 4.29 -3.69
CA ARG A 58 -12.20 4.97 -4.66
C ARG A 58 -10.96 4.14 -4.97
N GLY A 59 -10.76 3.03 -4.26
CA GLY A 59 -9.61 2.15 -4.44
C GLY A 59 -8.41 2.48 -3.55
N HIS A 60 -8.56 3.39 -2.58
CA HIS A 60 -7.52 3.78 -1.65
C HIS A 60 -7.60 2.98 -0.33
N PHE A 61 -6.54 3.05 0.46
CA PHE A 61 -6.47 2.48 1.80
C PHE A 61 -6.45 3.61 2.81
N GLN A 62 -7.55 3.79 3.55
CA GLN A 62 -7.64 4.81 4.59
C GLN A 62 -7.61 4.17 5.97
N THR A 63 -6.92 4.82 6.90
CA THR A 63 -6.79 4.35 8.27
C THR A 63 -6.70 5.51 9.25
N GLU A 64 -7.07 5.24 10.49
CA GLU A 64 -6.80 6.16 11.60
C GLU A 64 -5.50 5.78 12.29
N GLY A 65 -4.78 6.81 12.72
CA GLY A 65 -3.60 6.70 13.56
C GLY A 65 -3.65 7.66 14.73
N ARG A 66 -2.57 7.66 15.52
CA ARG A 66 -2.35 8.59 16.62
C ARG A 66 -0.91 9.12 16.56
N ILE A 67 -0.77 10.42 16.61
CA ILE A 67 0.51 11.10 16.85
C ILE A 67 0.50 11.56 18.30
N ASP A 68 1.45 11.08 19.10
CA ASP A 68 1.56 11.40 20.54
C ASP A 68 0.20 11.26 21.28
N GLY A 69 -0.57 10.22 20.94
CA GLY A 69 -1.87 9.88 21.53
C GLY A 69 -3.08 10.60 20.89
N GLN A 70 -2.90 11.62 20.07
CA GLN A 70 -3.99 12.36 19.41
C GLN A 70 -4.34 11.74 18.05
N ARG A 71 -5.64 11.61 17.75
CA ARG A 71 -6.13 10.98 16.51
C ARG A 71 -5.84 11.80 15.26
N ILE A 72 -5.54 11.08 14.18
CA ILE A 72 -5.33 11.63 12.83
C ILE A 72 -5.74 10.60 11.79
N GLY A 73 -6.37 11.05 10.69
CA GLY A 73 -6.64 10.22 9.51
C GLY A 73 -5.48 10.23 8.54
N PHE A 74 -5.24 9.07 7.92
CA PHE A 74 -4.24 8.89 6.88
C PHE A 74 -4.80 8.14 5.68
N MET A 75 -4.36 8.52 4.49
CA MET A 75 -4.36 7.66 3.32
C MET A 75 -3.00 6.97 3.21
N VAL A 76 -2.97 5.66 3.06
CA VAL A 76 -1.72 4.92 2.87
C VAL A 76 -1.21 5.15 1.46
N ASP A 77 0.01 5.66 1.35
CA ASP A 77 0.65 5.97 0.07
C ASP A 77 2.07 5.39 0.01
N THR A 78 2.23 4.28 -0.71
CA THR A 78 3.54 3.64 -0.92
C THR A 78 4.44 4.40 -1.90
N GLY A 79 3.91 5.40 -2.60
CA GLY A 79 4.68 6.34 -3.43
C GLY A 79 5.28 7.50 -2.64
N ALA A 80 4.78 7.77 -1.43
CA ALA A 80 5.33 8.80 -0.56
C ALA A 80 6.53 8.25 0.22
N SER A 81 7.70 8.87 0.07
CA SER A 81 8.93 8.45 0.78
C SER A 81 8.84 8.64 2.29
N VAL A 82 8.08 9.62 2.75
CA VAL A 82 7.89 9.94 4.17
C VAL A 82 6.42 10.19 4.48
N VAL A 83 6.07 10.20 5.77
CA VAL A 83 4.76 10.67 6.21
C VAL A 83 4.58 12.13 5.81
N ALA A 84 3.44 12.47 5.20
CA ALA A 84 3.12 13.84 4.83
C ALA A 84 1.91 14.33 5.61
N LEU A 85 2.05 15.49 6.23
CA LEU A 85 1.00 16.16 6.98
C LEU A 85 0.71 17.50 6.30
N ASN A 86 -0.55 17.89 6.20
CA ASN A 86 -0.88 19.26 5.88
C ASN A 86 -0.67 20.18 7.11
N GLU A 87 -0.57 21.49 6.89
CA GLU A 87 -0.28 22.46 7.94
C GLU A 87 -1.31 22.42 9.07
N THR A 88 -2.59 22.37 8.74
CA THR A 88 -3.68 22.30 9.71
C THR A 88 -3.57 21.06 10.60
N SER A 89 -3.27 19.90 10.03
CA SER A 89 -3.05 18.68 10.80
C SER A 89 -1.78 18.75 11.64
N ALA A 90 -0.66 19.18 11.05
CA ALA A 90 0.63 19.27 11.72
C ALA A 90 0.59 20.19 12.96
N ALA A 91 -0.11 21.33 12.84
CA ALA A 91 -0.26 22.30 13.93
C ALA A 91 -0.94 21.72 15.18
N ARG A 92 -1.84 20.74 15.04
CA ARG A 92 -2.51 20.06 16.15
C ARG A 92 -1.53 19.25 17.01
N PHE A 93 -0.42 18.81 16.43
CA PHE A 93 0.62 18.01 17.10
C PHE A 93 1.85 18.86 17.47
N GLY A 94 1.71 20.21 17.45
CA GLY A 94 2.82 21.11 17.77
C GLY A 94 3.86 21.27 16.65
N LEU A 95 3.67 20.66 15.50
CA LEU A 95 4.54 20.80 14.34
C LEU A 95 4.13 22.06 13.56
N ARG A 96 4.78 23.19 13.86
CA ARG A 96 4.43 24.51 13.31
C ARG A 96 5.65 25.13 12.62
N PRO A 97 6.01 24.68 11.41
CA PRO A 97 7.10 25.27 10.67
C PRO A 97 6.79 26.75 10.32
N VAL A 98 7.83 27.58 10.37
CA VAL A 98 7.74 28.96 9.89
C VAL A 98 8.08 29.02 8.38
N PRO A 99 7.72 30.09 7.64
CA PRO A 99 7.93 30.17 6.19
C PRO A 99 9.35 29.84 5.73
N GLY A 100 10.36 30.14 6.54
CA GLY A 100 11.77 29.82 6.27
C GLY A 100 12.13 28.34 6.34
N ASP A 101 11.30 27.49 6.96
CA ASP A 101 11.54 26.05 7.10
C ASP A 101 11.15 25.25 5.86
N TYR A 102 10.38 25.83 4.94
CA TYR A 102 9.93 25.20 3.71
C TYR A 102 11.03 25.14 2.66
N THR A 103 12.09 24.41 2.96
CA THR A 103 13.31 24.28 2.12
C THR A 103 13.37 23.00 1.30
N SER A 104 12.60 21.98 1.66
CA SER A 104 12.56 20.71 0.95
C SER A 104 11.67 20.79 -0.29
N ARG A 105 12.17 20.32 -1.44
CA ARG A 105 11.38 20.22 -2.67
C ARG A 105 10.74 18.83 -2.76
N VAL A 106 9.43 18.79 -3.00
CA VAL A 106 8.66 17.57 -3.20
C VAL A 106 8.00 17.62 -4.56
N THR A 107 8.21 16.57 -5.35
CA THR A 107 7.48 16.40 -6.62
C THR A 107 6.20 15.62 -6.35
N THR A 108 5.08 16.20 -6.72
CA THR A 108 3.74 15.62 -6.63
C THR A 108 3.14 15.48 -8.04
N ALA A 109 2.01 14.81 -8.16
CA ALA A 109 1.27 14.74 -9.42
C ALA A 109 0.90 16.15 -9.97
N ASN A 110 0.76 17.15 -9.10
CA ASN A 110 0.38 18.53 -9.44
C ASN A 110 1.60 19.46 -9.60
N GLY A 111 2.82 18.94 -9.60
CA GLY A 111 4.03 19.72 -9.75
C GLY A 111 4.96 19.68 -8.53
N THR A 112 5.98 20.52 -8.56
CA THR A 112 6.95 20.64 -7.46
C THR A 112 6.53 21.71 -6.49
N ILE A 113 6.47 21.35 -5.21
CA ILE A 113 6.12 22.22 -4.10
C ILE A 113 7.23 22.26 -3.04
N LYS A 114 7.20 23.26 -2.18
CA LYS A 114 8.09 23.34 -1.03
C LYS A 114 7.40 22.73 0.19
N ALA A 115 8.16 21.99 0.99
CA ALA A 115 7.72 21.38 2.24
C ALA A 115 8.72 21.65 3.36
N ALA A 116 8.26 21.63 4.59
CA ALA A 116 9.10 21.72 5.77
C ALA A 116 9.37 20.33 6.35
N ARG A 117 10.59 20.05 6.74
CA ARG A 117 10.94 18.79 7.41
C ARG A 117 10.42 18.79 8.83
N ALA A 118 9.87 17.66 9.24
CA ALA A 118 9.41 17.43 10.60
C ALA A 118 9.77 16.00 11.04
N ARG A 119 9.69 15.75 12.33
CA ARG A 119 9.86 14.42 12.92
C ARG A 119 8.74 14.17 13.90
N ILE A 120 8.10 13.00 13.77
CA ILE A 120 7.05 12.53 14.65
C ILE A 120 7.72 11.60 15.67
N ALA A 121 7.64 11.95 16.95
CA ALA A 121 8.27 11.16 18.01
C ALA A 121 7.66 9.76 18.11
N MET A 122 6.32 9.67 18.06
CA MET A 122 5.61 8.40 18.09
C MET A 122 4.37 8.47 17.20
N LEU A 123 4.27 7.50 16.28
CA LEU A 123 3.11 7.28 15.42
C LEU A 123 2.59 5.87 15.63
N GLU A 124 1.32 5.78 16.01
CA GLU A 124 0.59 4.52 16.16
C GLU A 124 -0.49 4.42 15.09
N VAL A 125 -0.61 3.24 14.46
CA VAL A 125 -1.65 2.93 13.48
C VAL A 125 -2.17 1.52 13.75
N GLY A 126 -3.43 1.40 14.18
CA GLY A 126 -4.05 0.10 14.47
C GLY A 126 -3.30 -0.77 15.50
N GLY A 127 -2.66 -0.13 16.49
CA GLY A 127 -1.84 -0.79 17.49
C GLY A 127 -0.38 -1.06 17.09
N LEU A 128 -0.01 -0.77 15.83
CA LEU A 128 1.38 -0.80 15.36
C LEU A 128 2.05 0.52 15.72
N THR A 129 3.15 0.48 16.46
CA THR A 129 3.79 1.70 16.98
C THR A 129 5.19 1.86 16.39
N VAL A 130 5.44 3.00 15.76
CA VAL A 130 6.76 3.36 15.21
C VAL A 130 7.23 4.67 15.84
N ARG A 131 8.50 4.72 16.23
CA ARG A 131 9.16 5.90 16.79
C ARG A 131 10.04 6.59 15.77
N ASP A 132 10.29 7.87 15.99
CA ASP A 132 11.22 8.70 15.18
C ASP A 132 10.89 8.64 13.68
N VAL A 133 9.64 8.90 13.34
CA VAL A 133 9.15 8.85 11.96
C VAL A 133 9.45 10.17 11.26
N ASP A 134 10.22 10.12 10.17
CA ASP A 134 10.47 11.29 9.34
C ASP A 134 9.18 11.72 8.65
N ALA A 135 8.90 13.01 8.66
CA ALA A 135 7.71 13.60 8.06
C ALA A 135 8.02 14.90 7.31
N LEU A 136 7.09 15.28 6.47
CA LEU A 136 7.05 16.59 5.82
C LEU A 136 5.73 17.27 6.14
N VAL A 137 5.81 18.58 6.38
CA VAL A 137 4.62 19.45 6.45
C VAL A 137 4.52 20.19 5.13
N LEU A 138 3.35 20.07 4.51
CA LEU A 138 3.02 20.68 3.22
C LEU A 138 1.93 21.74 3.41
N PRO A 139 1.90 22.79 2.58
CA PRO A 139 0.78 23.75 2.55
C PRO A 139 -0.56 23.03 2.38
N ASP A 140 -1.62 23.52 3.03
CA ASP A 140 -2.96 22.91 3.01
C ASP A 140 -3.54 22.80 1.59
N GLU A 141 -3.23 23.76 0.72
CA GLU A 141 -3.63 23.75 -0.69
C GLU A 141 -2.93 22.69 -1.53
N ALA A 142 -1.77 22.20 -1.07
CA ALA A 142 -0.98 21.18 -1.76
C ALA A 142 -1.28 19.75 -1.30
N LEU A 143 -1.86 19.59 -0.12
CA LEU A 143 -2.15 18.28 0.48
C LEU A 143 -3.50 18.29 1.20
N SER A 144 -4.51 17.71 0.57
CA SER A 144 -5.86 17.62 1.13
C SER A 144 -6.03 16.53 2.19
N GLU A 145 -5.28 15.46 2.11
CA GLU A 145 -5.32 14.31 3.03
C GLU A 145 -3.91 13.96 3.50
N ASN A 146 -3.71 13.64 4.79
CA ASN A 146 -2.40 13.22 5.29
C ASN A 146 -2.02 11.86 4.71
N LEU A 147 -0.73 11.67 4.39
CA LEU A 147 -0.23 10.44 3.79
C LEU A 147 0.60 9.63 4.78
N LEU A 148 0.33 8.33 4.87
CA LEU A 148 1.14 7.37 5.59
C LEU A 148 2.15 6.77 4.61
N GLY A 149 3.37 7.32 4.59
CA GLY A 149 4.42 6.98 3.65
C GLY A 149 5.42 5.95 4.16
N LEU A 150 6.46 5.72 3.35
CA LEU A 150 7.48 4.69 3.58
C LEU A 150 8.29 4.91 4.87
N SER A 151 8.45 6.13 5.38
CA SER A 151 9.14 6.37 6.66
C SER A 151 8.47 5.67 7.85
N PHE A 152 7.17 5.34 7.75
CA PHE A 152 6.45 4.49 8.68
C PHE A 152 6.42 3.04 8.20
N LEU A 153 5.98 2.79 6.96
CA LEU A 153 5.71 1.45 6.44
C LEU A 153 6.95 0.56 6.42
N SER A 154 8.12 1.09 6.05
CA SER A 154 9.38 0.34 5.99
C SER A 154 9.96 -0.04 7.37
N LYS A 155 9.45 0.55 8.45
CA LYS A 155 9.83 0.18 9.83
C LYS A 155 8.98 -0.96 10.39
N LEU A 156 7.95 -1.38 9.66
CA LEU A 156 7.16 -2.56 9.98
C LEU A 156 7.90 -3.83 9.53
N LYS A 157 7.58 -4.95 10.17
CA LYS A 157 8.06 -6.27 9.74
C LYS A 157 7.59 -6.61 8.33
N ARG A 158 6.34 -6.21 7.99
CA ARG A 158 5.72 -6.48 6.71
C ARG A 158 4.64 -5.44 6.40
N PHE A 159 4.58 -5.03 5.13
CA PHE A 159 3.39 -4.41 4.56
C PHE A 159 3.17 -5.02 3.17
N GLU A 160 1.95 -5.45 2.90
CA GLU A 160 1.63 -6.21 1.68
C GLU A 160 0.19 -5.95 1.25
N TYR A 161 0.00 -5.82 -0.06
CA TYR A 161 -1.33 -5.85 -0.66
C TYR A 161 -1.68 -7.27 -1.09
N ALA A 162 -2.73 -7.84 -0.49
CA ALA A 162 -3.23 -9.16 -0.82
C ALA A 162 -4.76 -9.22 -0.68
N ASN A 163 -5.43 -9.88 -1.62
CA ASN A 163 -6.87 -10.15 -1.55
C ASN A 163 -7.75 -8.90 -1.34
N GLY A 164 -7.40 -7.77 -1.97
CA GLY A 164 -8.14 -6.51 -1.86
C GLY A 164 -7.94 -5.76 -0.54
N LYS A 165 -6.98 -6.16 0.28
CA LYS A 165 -6.65 -5.54 1.58
C LYS A 165 -5.17 -5.23 1.65
N LEU A 166 -4.82 -4.21 2.40
CA LEU A 166 -3.45 -3.93 2.79
C LEU A 166 -3.22 -4.52 4.19
N LEU A 167 -2.27 -5.45 4.29
CA LEU A 167 -1.83 -6.06 5.54
C LEU A 167 -0.59 -5.33 6.04
N LEU A 168 -0.61 -4.90 7.30
CA LEU A 168 0.53 -4.34 8.04
C LEU A 168 0.84 -5.24 9.22
N GLU A 169 2.12 -5.54 9.49
CA GLU A 169 2.58 -6.39 10.62
C GLU A 169 3.81 -5.77 11.31
N GLN A 170 3.84 -5.90 12.65
CA GLN A 170 4.97 -5.47 13.49
C GLN A 170 5.55 -6.63 14.31
#